data_a28b4a2ca92b4fa0a7db460ec182b091
#
_entry.id   a28b4a2ca92b4fa0a7db460ec182b091
#
_cell.length_a   1.000
_cell.length_b   1.000
_cell.length_c   1.000
_cell.angle_alpha   90.00
_cell.angle_beta   90.00
_cell.angle_gamma   90.00
#
_symmetry.space_group_name_H-M   'P 1'
#
loop_
_entity.id
_entity.type
_entity.pdbx_description
1 polymer ?
#
loop_
_entity_poly.entity_id
_entity_poly.type
_entity_poly.pdbx_seq_one_letter_code
_entity_poly.pdbx_strand_id
1 'polypeptide(L)'
;KSQNLSLSNVHLYQIKNVLGNDSIYSTNRYNTTPTKSWNYSLTATYSEPLWRSAFLQFSYKFTYKYNKSDRATYDLIDTDNLFNGLSPIYRGWNNYLNLLPSSLSSYYDDKLSRYSEYKNYIHEAQAMLRILKEKYQFNIGMMVQPQQTRFIQHYQKINTDTIRNVVNVSPTLDFRYRFSKVSNLRINYRGTTSQPSMSDLLDITDDSDPLNIT
;
A
#
# COMPACT_ATOMS: atom_id res chain seq x y z
N LYS A 1 11.62 -6.10 5.56
CA LYS A 1 11.15 -6.98 6.65
C LYS A 1 11.04 -6.17 7.92
N SER A 2 9.85 -6.10 8.50
CA SER A 2 9.61 -5.47 9.81
C SER A 2 9.45 -6.57 10.87
N GLN A 3 10.03 -6.34 12.04
CA GLN A 3 9.94 -7.24 13.20
C GLN A 3 9.60 -6.40 14.42
N ASN A 4 8.67 -6.85 15.22
CA ASN A 4 8.25 -6.19 16.45
C ASN A 4 7.93 -7.22 17.53
N LEU A 5 8.44 -6.98 18.74
CA LEU A 5 8.08 -7.73 19.93
C LEU A 5 7.29 -6.80 20.86
N SER A 6 6.05 -7.17 21.16
CA SER A 6 5.19 -6.44 22.06
C SER A 6 4.90 -7.27 23.30
N LEU A 7 5.23 -6.72 24.46
CA LEU A 7 4.94 -7.28 25.77
C LEU A 7 4.02 -6.33 26.50
N SER A 8 2.83 -6.77 26.87
CA SER A 8 1.83 -5.91 27.49
C SER A 8 1.10 -6.64 28.62
N ASN A 9 1.00 -5.99 29.77
CA ASN A 9 0.18 -6.41 30.89
C ASN A 9 -0.84 -5.32 31.19
N VAL A 10 -2.13 -5.68 31.15
CA VAL A 10 -3.23 -4.74 31.40
C VAL A 10 -3.99 -5.19 32.65
N HIS A 11 -4.11 -4.26 33.62
CA HIS A 11 -4.93 -4.46 34.81
C HIS A 11 -6.33 -3.88 34.60
N LEU A 12 -7.34 -4.72 34.69
CA LEU A 12 -8.74 -4.33 34.57
C LEU A 12 -9.37 -4.20 35.97
N TYR A 13 -9.32 -3.02 36.54
CA TYR A 13 -9.76 -2.76 37.92
C TYR A 13 -11.28 -2.90 38.17
N GLN A 14 -12.08 -2.72 37.13
CA GLN A 14 -13.54 -2.82 37.23
C GLN A 14 -14.09 -4.20 36.90
N ILE A 15 -13.29 -5.06 36.29
CA ILE A 15 -13.67 -6.42 35.92
C ILE A 15 -12.96 -7.40 36.84
N LYS A 16 -13.72 -8.01 37.76
CA LYS A 16 -13.20 -9.00 38.68
C LYS A 16 -13.34 -10.40 38.10
N ASN A 17 -12.35 -11.25 38.37
CA ASN A 17 -12.42 -12.65 38.02
C ASN A 17 -13.41 -13.40 38.98
N VAL A 18 -13.62 -14.70 38.74
CA VAL A 18 -14.53 -15.55 39.52
C VAL A 18 -14.19 -15.57 41.02
N LEU A 19 -12.93 -15.30 41.38
CA LEU A 19 -12.43 -15.20 42.75
C LEU A 19 -12.59 -13.80 43.38
N GLY A 20 -13.12 -12.83 42.63
CA GLY A 20 -13.31 -11.45 43.12
C GLY A 20 -12.07 -10.57 43.07
N ASN A 21 -10.98 -11.04 42.49
CA ASN A 21 -9.76 -10.28 42.29
C ASN A 21 -9.80 -9.49 40.95
N ASP A 22 -8.99 -8.44 40.83
CA ASP A 22 -8.87 -7.70 39.59
C ASP A 22 -8.40 -8.61 38.45
N SER A 23 -9.01 -8.47 37.28
CA SER A 23 -8.60 -9.22 36.12
C SER A 23 -7.30 -8.64 35.54
N ILE A 24 -6.32 -9.51 35.34
CA ILE A 24 -5.05 -9.18 34.70
C ILE A 24 -5.05 -9.81 33.30
N TYR A 25 -4.83 -8.98 32.31
CA TYR A 25 -4.66 -9.41 30.94
C TYR A 25 -3.23 -9.16 30.49
N SER A 26 -2.52 -10.21 30.13
CA SER A 26 -1.15 -10.11 29.63
C SER A 26 -1.08 -10.63 28.20
N THR A 27 -0.39 -9.92 27.36
CA THR A 27 -0.13 -10.30 25.96
C THR A 27 1.34 -10.17 25.65
N ASN A 28 1.94 -11.25 25.17
CA ASN A 28 3.31 -11.25 24.65
C ASN A 28 3.26 -11.73 23.21
N ARG A 29 3.56 -10.85 22.26
CA ARG A 29 3.42 -11.13 20.83
C ARG A 29 4.68 -10.78 20.07
N TYR A 30 5.06 -11.65 19.17
CA TYR A 30 6.11 -11.40 18.19
C TYR A 30 5.50 -11.31 16.79
N ASN A 31 5.73 -10.20 16.12
CA ASN A 31 5.25 -9.94 14.77
C ASN A 31 6.41 -9.85 13.79
N THR A 32 6.27 -10.51 12.66
CA THR A 32 7.19 -10.36 11.54
C THR A 32 6.41 -10.11 10.27
N THR A 33 6.82 -9.10 9.50
CA THR A 33 6.13 -8.72 8.26
C THR A 33 7.15 -8.64 7.13
N PRO A 34 7.53 -9.77 6.50
CA PRO A 34 8.30 -9.74 5.29
C PRO A 34 7.46 -9.18 4.16
N THR A 35 7.98 -8.16 3.48
CA THR A 35 7.36 -7.54 2.32
C THR A 35 8.24 -7.70 1.11
N LYS A 36 7.64 -8.01 -0.05
CA LYS A 36 8.29 -8.00 -1.36
C LYS A 36 7.50 -7.10 -2.28
N SER A 37 8.19 -6.21 -2.97
CA SER A 37 7.57 -5.37 -3.99
C SER A 37 8.40 -5.35 -5.27
N TRP A 38 7.74 -5.40 -6.41
CA TRP A 38 8.33 -5.35 -7.72
C TRP A 38 7.54 -4.38 -8.56
N ASN A 39 8.26 -3.63 -9.37
CA ASN A 39 7.64 -2.67 -10.28
C ASN A 39 8.39 -2.72 -11.61
N TYR A 40 7.67 -3.04 -12.68
CA TYR A 40 8.18 -3.01 -14.05
C TYR A 40 7.40 -1.98 -14.84
N SER A 41 8.08 -1.20 -15.64
CA SER A 41 7.42 -0.31 -16.58
C SER A 41 8.11 -0.37 -17.93
N LEU A 42 7.30 -0.48 -18.97
CA LEU A 42 7.72 -0.39 -20.36
C LEU A 42 6.99 0.78 -20.99
N THR A 43 7.72 1.67 -21.62
CA THR A 43 7.16 2.85 -22.29
C THR A 43 7.59 2.88 -23.74
N ALA A 44 6.63 3.07 -24.64
CA ALA A 44 6.85 3.29 -26.06
C ALA A 44 6.21 4.62 -26.44
N THR A 45 6.94 5.46 -27.15
CA THR A 45 6.46 6.75 -27.60
C THR A 45 6.71 6.89 -29.10
N TYR A 46 5.67 7.28 -29.83
CA TYR A 46 5.71 7.56 -31.24
C TYR A 46 5.25 8.99 -31.50
N SER A 47 5.95 9.71 -32.36
CA SER A 47 5.63 11.10 -32.68
C SER A 47 5.56 11.25 -34.20
N GLU A 48 4.45 11.73 -34.70
CA GLU A 48 4.19 11.97 -36.11
C GLU A 48 4.01 13.47 -36.40
N PRO A 49 4.83 14.08 -37.20
CA PRO A 49 4.60 15.44 -37.68
C PRO A 49 3.44 15.44 -38.70
N LEU A 50 2.35 16.16 -38.39
CA LEU A 50 1.21 16.29 -39.30
C LEU A 50 1.47 17.39 -40.38
N TRP A 51 2.04 18.52 -39.94
CA TRP A 51 2.50 19.63 -40.80
C TRP A 51 3.55 20.46 -40.07
N ARG A 52 4.05 21.50 -40.66
CA ARG A 52 5.19 22.27 -40.12
C ARG A 52 5.03 22.76 -38.67
N SER A 53 3.81 22.91 -38.18
CA SER A 53 3.51 23.45 -36.85
C SER A 53 2.76 22.52 -35.95
N ALA A 54 2.48 21.30 -36.39
CA ALA A 54 1.66 20.36 -35.62
C ALA A 54 2.30 18.98 -35.53
N PHE A 55 2.26 18.42 -34.35
CA PHE A 55 2.76 17.10 -33.99
C PHE A 55 1.67 16.31 -33.29
N LEU A 56 1.50 15.07 -33.70
CA LEU A 56 0.68 14.09 -33.01
C LEU A 56 1.61 13.11 -32.31
N GLN A 57 1.45 12.99 -31.01
CA GLN A 57 2.26 12.09 -30.20
C GLN A 57 1.37 11.03 -29.57
N PHE A 58 1.77 9.78 -29.75
CA PHE A 58 1.20 8.64 -29.07
C PHE A 58 2.21 8.08 -28.09
N SER A 59 1.75 7.81 -26.87
CA SER A 59 2.55 7.17 -25.85
C SER A 59 1.77 6.01 -25.27
N TYR A 60 2.43 4.87 -25.17
CA TYR A 60 1.90 3.72 -24.49
C TYR A 60 2.85 3.29 -23.39
N LYS A 61 2.32 3.12 -22.19
CA LYS A 61 3.08 2.66 -21.03
C LYS A 61 2.36 1.49 -20.39
N PHE A 62 3.09 0.42 -20.20
CA PHE A 62 2.65 -0.72 -19.40
C PHE A 62 3.40 -0.70 -18.06
N THR A 63 2.67 -0.83 -16.95
CA THR A 63 3.24 -0.92 -15.62
C THR A 63 2.66 -2.13 -14.91
N TYR A 64 3.54 -2.98 -14.40
CA TYR A 64 3.20 -4.08 -13.52
C TYR A 64 3.71 -3.80 -12.13
N LYS A 65 2.83 -3.82 -11.14
CA LYS A 65 3.16 -3.66 -9.73
C LYS A 65 2.77 -4.92 -8.98
N TYR A 66 3.71 -5.44 -8.22
CA TYR A 66 3.52 -6.59 -7.36
C TYR A 66 3.93 -6.23 -5.94
N ASN A 67 3.04 -6.42 -4.99
CA ASN A 67 3.30 -6.31 -3.57
C ASN A 67 2.82 -7.56 -2.86
N LYS A 68 3.68 -8.10 -2.04
CA LYS A 68 3.38 -9.22 -1.15
C LYS A 68 3.72 -8.83 0.27
N SER A 69 2.78 -9.05 1.17
CA SER A 69 2.97 -8.90 2.60
C SER A 69 2.51 -10.16 3.31
N ASP A 70 3.40 -10.73 4.10
CA ASP A 70 3.14 -11.94 4.88
C ASP A 70 3.36 -11.63 6.36
N ARG A 71 2.33 -11.12 7.01
CA ARG A 71 2.37 -10.82 8.43
C ARG A 71 2.13 -12.09 9.23
N ALA A 72 3.15 -12.55 9.92
CA ALA A 72 3.06 -13.63 10.87
C ALA A 72 3.09 -13.07 12.30
N THR A 73 2.10 -13.47 13.11
CA THR A 73 1.99 -13.11 14.51
C THR A 73 2.11 -14.39 15.33
N TYR A 74 2.99 -14.34 16.32
CA TYR A 74 3.23 -15.43 17.26
C TYR A 74 2.77 -14.95 18.63
N ASP A 75 1.81 -15.67 19.21
CA ASP A 75 1.34 -15.42 20.57
C ASP A 75 2.20 -16.25 21.54
N LEU A 76 3.04 -15.55 22.30
CA LEU A 76 3.99 -16.16 23.23
C LEU A 76 3.28 -16.45 24.54
N ILE A 77 2.42 -17.47 24.54
CA ILE A 77 1.67 -17.93 25.69
C ILE A 77 2.63 -18.49 26.76
N ASP A 78 2.33 -18.26 28.04
CA ASP A 78 3.09 -18.75 29.19
C ASP A 78 4.55 -18.28 29.28
N THR A 79 4.86 -17.16 28.63
CA THR A 79 6.20 -16.58 28.66
C THR A 79 6.32 -15.33 29.54
N ASP A 80 5.30 -15.03 30.35
CA ASP A 80 5.22 -13.80 31.14
C ASP A 80 6.42 -13.57 32.05
N ASN A 81 7.02 -14.64 32.58
CA ASN A 81 8.19 -14.55 33.45
C ASN A 81 9.53 -14.66 32.72
N LEU A 82 9.54 -15.11 31.46
CA LEU A 82 10.76 -15.32 30.67
C LEU A 82 11.48 -14.02 30.32
N PHE A 83 10.71 -12.95 30.14
CA PHE A 83 11.22 -11.64 29.73
C PHE A 83 11.33 -10.65 30.88
N ASN A 84 10.94 -11.04 32.10
CA ASN A 84 11.06 -10.21 33.27
C ASN A 84 12.54 -9.91 33.58
N GLY A 85 12.87 -8.63 33.73
CA GLY A 85 14.21 -8.17 34.03
C GLY A 85 15.17 -8.12 32.84
N LEU A 86 14.71 -8.43 31.62
CA LEU A 86 15.49 -8.22 30.43
C LEU A 86 15.45 -6.74 30.05
N SER A 87 16.61 -6.11 30.07
CA SER A 87 16.76 -4.76 29.54
C SER A 87 16.45 -4.79 28.04
N PRO A 88 15.76 -3.79 27.48
CA PRO A 88 15.59 -3.68 26.05
C PRO A 88 16.94 -3.37 25.39
N ILE A 89 17.71 -4.41 25.12
CA ILE A 89 18.99 -4.31 24.43
C ILE A 89 18.72 -4.48 22.94
N TYR A 90 19.08 -3.49 22.16
CA TYR A 90 18.98 -3.45 20.70
C TYR A 90 19.81 -4.52 19.94
N ARG A 91 20.14 -5.61 20.55
CA ARG A 91 21.01 -6.64 19.97
C ARG A 91 20.24 -7.86 19.49
N GLY A 92 19.34 -7.63 18.53
CA GLY A 92 18.78 -8.71 17.72
C GLY A 92 17.70 -9.52 18.43
N TRP A 93 16.63 -9.75 17.72
CA TRP A 93 15.45 -10.54 18.12
C TRP A 93 15.81 -11.99 18.50
N ASN A 94 16.89 -12.53 17.94
CA ASN A 94 17.35 -13.89 18.20
C ASN A 94 17.64 -14.14 19.68
N ASN A 95 18.13 -13.14 20.41
CA ASN A 95 18.41 -13.29 21.83
C ASN A 95 17.13 -13.53 22.66
N TYR A 96 16.04 -12.91 22.27
CA TYR A 96 14.74 -13.12 22.91
C TYR A 96 14.07 -14.42 22.46
N LEU A 97 14.15 -14.73 21.18
CA LEU A 97 13.54 -15.91 20.60
C LEU A 97 14.22 -17.21 21.04
N ASN A 98 15.51 -17.16 21.34
CA ASN A 98 16.27 -18.31 21.85
C ASN A 98 15.90 -18.67 23.31
N LEU A 99 15.23 -17.77 24.02
CA LEU A 99 14.74 -18.05 25.38
C LEU A 99 13.42 -18.83 25.40
N LEU A 100 12.77 -18.97 24.27
CA LEU A 100 11.50 -19.68 24.19
C LEU A 100 11.67 -21.16 24.47
N PRO A 101 10.79 -21.78 25.30
CA PRO A 101 10.87 -23.21 25.67
C PRO A 101 10.55 -24.13 24.48
N SER A 102 9.84 -23.63 23.47
CA SER A 102 9.45 -24.37 22.28
C SER A 102 9.86 -23.62 21.00
N SER A 103 9.78 -24.30 19.86
CA SER A 103 10.05 -23.65 18.58
C SER A 103 9.07 -22.51 18.31
N LEU A 104 9.54 -21.44 17.67
CA LEU A 104 8.71 -20.27 17.34
C LEU A 104 7.43 -20.66 16.57
N SER A 105 7.50 -21.68 15.72
CA SER A 105 6.35 -22.15 14.93
C SER A 105 5.20 -22.69 15.78
N SER A 106 5.44 -23.16 17.00
CA SER A 106 4.40 -23.64 17.90
C SER A 106 3.53 -22.51 18.49
N TYR A 107 4.03 -21.28 18.45
CA TYR A 107 3.34 -20.08 18.92
C TYR A 107 2.61 -19.30 17.82
N TYR A 108 2.60 -19.84 16.61
CA TYR A 108 1.94 -19.19 15.47
C TYR A 108 0.45 -19.04 15.70
N ASP A 109 -0.05 -17.81 15.57
CA ASP A 109 -1.47 -17.50 15.69
C ASP A 109 -2.08 -17.20 14.32
N ASP A 110 -2.89 -18.10 13.83
CA ASP A 110 -3.59 -17.99 12.54
C ASP A 110 -4.63 -16.86 12.54
N LYS A 111 -5.21 -16.54 13.69
CA LYS A 111 -6.22 -15.48 13.79
C LYS A 111 -5.65 -14.07 13.63
N LEU A 112 -4.39 -13.89 14.05
CA LEU A 112 -3.71 -12.60 14.00
C LEU A 112 -2.73 -12.50 12.82
N SER A 113 -2.48 -13.61 12.12
CA SER A 113 -1.60 -13.66 10.96
C SER A 113 -2.37 -13.33 9.68
N ARG A 114 -1.71 -12.62 8.77
CA ARG A 114 -2.28 -12.20 7.50
C ARG A 114 -1.31 -12.39 6.36
N TYR A 115 -1.81 -12.95 5.29
CA TYR A 115 -1.16 -12.98 4.00
C TYR A 115 -1.92 -12.09 3.04
N SER A 116 -1.24 -11.17 2.37
CA SER A 116 -1.82 -10.36 1.31
C SER A 116 -0.89 -10.29 0.10
N GLU A 117 -1.46 -10.42 -1.07
CA GLU A 117 -0.79 -10.32 -2.35
C GLU A 117 -1.57 -9.38 -3.25
N TYR A 118 -0.88 -8.40 -3.80
CA TYR A 118 -1.44 -7.37 -4.65
C TYR A 118 -0.71 -7.39 -6.00
N LYS A 119 -1.47 -7.58 -7.06
CA LYS A 119 -0.99 -7.52 -8.44
C LYS A 119 -1.76 -6.45 -9.17
N ASN A 120 -1.06 -5.51 -9.77
CA ASN A 120 -1.68 -4.44 -10.52
C ASN A 120 -1.07 -4.33 -11.91
N TYR A 121 -1.93 -4.48 -12.91
CA TYR A 121 -1.60 -4.33 -14.32
C TYR A 121 -2.19 -3.00 -14.79
N ILE A 122 -1.33 -2.07 -15.14
CA ILE A 122 -1.71 -0.72 -15.55
C ILE A 122 -1.29 -0.53 -17.00
N HIS A 123 -2.24 -0.25 -17.85
CA HIS A 123 -2.00 0.16 -19.23
C HIS A 123 -2.33 1.64 -19.35
N GLU A 124 -1.43 2.43 -19.86
CA GLU A 124 -1.63 3.85 -20.13
C GLU A 124 -1.47 4.08 -21.62
N ALA A 125 -2.51 4.53 -22.27
CA ALA A 125 -2.46 5.00 -23.64
C ALA A 125 -2.74 6.50 -23.66
N GLN A 126 -1.81 7.26 -24.20
CA GLN A 126 -1.91 8.71 -24.28
C GLN A 126 -1.79 9.16 -25.73
N ALA A 127 -2.72 10.00 -26.17
CA ALA A 127 -2.64 10.72 -27.42
C ALA A 127 -2.56 12.22 -27.13
N MET A 128 -1.63 12.91 -27.75
CA MET A 128 -1.44 14.35 -27.59
C MET A 128 -1.25 15.01 -28.94
N LEU A 129 -2.06 16.03 -29.20
CA LEU A 129 -1.90 16.92 -30.34
C LEU A 129 -1.27 18.21 -29.87
N ARG A 130 -0.17 18.59 -30.49
CA ARG A 130 0.58 19.80 -30.19
C ARG A 130 0.67 20.70 -31.43
N ILE A 131 0.21 21.93 -31.31
CA ILE A 131 0.27 22.93 -32.35
C ILE A 131 1.10 24.10 -31.85
N LEU A 132 2.16 24.45 -32.58
CA LEU A 132 3.08 25.51 -32.26
C LEU A 132 3.04 26.56 -33.39
N LYS A 133 2.51 27.74 -33.11
CA LYS A 133 2.50 28.88 -34.00
C LYS A 133 3.14 30.11 -33.32
N GLU A 134 3.49 31.13 -34.08
CA GLU A 134 4.15 32.32 -33.53
C GLU A 134 3.31 33.03 -32.45
N LYS A 135 2.00 33.09 -32.64
CA LYS A 135 1.07 33.77 -31.72
C LYS A 135 0.39 32.87 -30.73
N TYR A 136 0.29 31.57 -31.02
CA TYR A 136 -0.39 30.64 -30.12
C TYR A 136 0.29 29.28 -30.07
N GLN A 137 0.16 28.66 -28.92
CA GLN A 137 0.55 27.30 -28.66
C GLN A 137 -0.68 26.55 -28.09
N PHE A 138 -0.98 25.43 -28.68
CA PHE A 138 -2.10 24.60 -28.30
C PHE A 138 -1.63 23.17 -28.08
N ASN A 139 -1.90 22.63 -26.90
CA ASN A 139 -1.68 21.24 -26.57
C ASN A 139 -2.98 20.67 -26.06
N ILE A 140 -3.48 19.66 -26.72
CA ILE A 140 -4.63 18.87 -26.25
C ILE A 140 -4.23 17.41 -26.20
N GLY A 141 -4.55 16.75 -25.10
CA GLY A 141 -4.23 15.36 -24.92
C GLY A 141 -5.29 14.63 -24.12
N MET A 142 -5.35 13.35 -24.32
CA MET A 142 -6.17 12.44 -23.54
C MET A 142 -5.37 11.21 -23.19
N MET A 143 -5.41 10.84 -21.92
CA MET A 143 -4.84 9.60 -21.40
C MET A 143 -5.97 8.69 -20.97
N VAL A 144 -5.93 7.46 -21.42
CA VAL A 144 -6.82 6.39 -20.97
C VAL A 144 -5.97 5.35 -20.27
N GLN A 145 -6.33 5.05 -19.04
CA GLN A 145 -5.57 4.15 -18.18
C GLN A 145 -6.48 3.03 -17.68
N PRO A 146 -6.68 1.96 -18.46
CA PRO A 146 -7.27 0.75 -17.94
C PRO A 146 -6.29 0.04 -17.02
N GLN A 147 -6.80 -0.42 -15.89
CA GLN A 147 -6.00 -1.16 -14.92
C GLN A 147 -6.81 -2.30 -14.32
N GLN A 148 -6.13 -3.40 -14.11
CA GLN A 148 -6.65 -4.56 -13.44
C GLN A 148 -5.86 -4.80 -12.18
N THR A 149 -6.55 -4.81 -11.06
CA THR A 149 -5.98 -5.10 -9.75
C THR A 149 -6.51 -6.44 -9.27
N ARG A 150 -5.60 -7.37 -9.00
CA ARG A 150 -5.91 -8.62 -8.32
C ARG A 150 -5.38 -8.55 -6.90
N PHE A 151 -6.27 -8.82 -5.96
CA PHE A 151 -6.00 -8.77 -4.55
C PHE A 151 -6.32 -10.13 -3.92
N ILE A 152 -5.32 -10.76 -3.32
CA ILE A 152 -5.43 -12.04 -2.63
C ILE A 152 -5.14 -11.81 -1.16
N GLN A 153 -6.06 -12.21 -0.30
CA GLN A 153 -5.92 -12.09 1.15
C GLN A 153 -6.30 -13.41 1.82
N HIS A 154 -5.46 -13.86 2.76
CA HIS A 154 -5.76 -14.95 3.67
C HIS A 154 -5.76 -14.44 5.10
N TYR A 155 -6.91 -14.52 5.75
CA TYR A 155 -7.10 -14.06 7.11
C TYR A 155 -8.14 -14.95 7.82
N GLN A 156 -7.81 -15.48 9.00
CA GLN A 156 -8.74 -16.28 9.83
C GLN A 156 -9.47 -17.40 9.08
N LYS A 157 -8.78 -18.16 8.25
CA LYS A 157 -9.34 -19.19 7.35
C LYS A 157 -10.23 -18.66 6.22
N ILE A 158 -10.36 -17.35 6.09
CA ILE A 158 -11.05 -16.73 4.97
C ILE A 158 -10.03 -16.44 3.88
N ASN A 159 -10.28 -17.00 2.71
CA ASN A 159 -9.51 -16.75 1.51
C ASN A 159 -10.31 -15.82 0.61
N THR A 160 -9.78 -14.64 0.36
CA THR A 160 -10.39 -13.67 -0.54
C THR A 160 -9.50 -13.48 -1.75
N ASP A 161 -10.05 -13.69 -2.93
CA ASP A 161 -9.41 -13.39 -4.22
C ASP A 161 -10.34 -12.45 -4.98
N THR A 162 -9.98 -11.19 -5.07
CA THR A 162 -10.79 -10.15 -5.69
C THR A 162 -10.06 -9.57 -6.89
N ILE A 163 -10.75 -9.48 -8.01
CA ILE A 163 -10.27 -8.80 -9.21
C ILE A 163 -11.10 -7.55 -9.41
N ARG A 164 -10.43 -6.42 -9.53
CA ARG A 164 -11.04 -5.13 -9.78
C ARG A 164 -10.49 -4.53 -11.07
N ASN A 165 -11.39 -4.16 -11.95
CA ASN A 165 -11.07 -3.45 -13.19
C ASN A 165 -11.52 -2.00 -13.06
N VAL A 166 -10.62 -1.07 -13.37
CA VAL A 166 -10.90 0.36 -13.34
C VAL A 166 -10.33 0.98 -14.62
N VAL A 167 -11.06 1.90 -15.19
CA VAL A 167 -10.60 2.71 -16.32
C VAL A 167 -10.57 4.17 -15.89
N ASN A 168 -9.39 4.75 -15.89
CA ASN A 168 -9.19 6.16 -15.61
C ASN A 168 -9.01 6.92 -16.91
N VAL A 169 -9.64 8.07 -17.01
CA VAL A 169 -9.50 8.98 -18.17
C VAL A 169 -9.03 10.33 -17.67
N SER A 170 -7.95 10.82 -18.25
CA SER A 170 -7.35 12.10 -17.86
C SER A 170 -7.19 12.98 -19.09
N PRO A 171 -8.11 13.92 -19.34
CA PRO A 171 -7.95 14.92 -20.37
C PRO A 171 -6.98 16.01 -19.94
N THR A 172 -6.20 16.52 -20.88
CA THR A 172 -5.31 17.65 -20.68
C THR A 172 -5.49 18.67 -21.78
N LEU A 173 -5.49 19.93 -21.41
CA LEU A 173 -5.55 21.06 -22.32
C LEU A 173 -4.59 22.13 -21.82
N ASP A 174 -3.68 22.59 -22.68
CA ASP A 174 -2.83 23.75 -22.44
C ASP A 174 -2.90 24.65 -23.68
N PHE A 175 -3.47 25.81 -23.50
CA PHE A 175 -3.60 26.82 -24.53
C PHE A 175 -2.87 28.10 -24.09
N ARG A 176 -2.00 28.60 -24.95
CA ARG A 176 -1.32 29.90 -24.78
C ARG A 176 -1.54 30.74 -25.99
N TYR A 177 -1.95 31.96 -25.76
CA TYR A 177 -2.08 32.99 -26.81
C TYR A 177 -1.31 34.21 -26.42
N ARG A 178 -0.46 34.70 -27.36
CA ARG A 178 0.33 35.90 -27.19
C ARG A 178 -0.33 37.04 -27.97
N PHE A 179 -0.95 37.97 -27.26
CA PHE A 179 -1.53 39.19 -27.84
C PHE A 179 -0.46 40.19 -28.26
N SER A 180 0.57 40.35 -27.42
CA SER A 180 1.69 41.27 -27.63
C SER A 180 2.97 40.77 -26.96
N LYS A 181 4.07 41.52 -27.06
CA LYS A 181 5.31 41.19 -26.34
C LYS A 181 5.15 41.21 -24.82
N VAL A 182 4.13 41.89 -24.31
CA VAL A 182 3.90 42.11 -22.87
C VAL A 182 2.64 41.40 -22.36
N SER A 183 1.72 41.01 -23.26
CA SER A 183 0.44 40.42 -22.90
C SER A 183 0.28 39.00 -23.46
N ASN A 184 -0.01 38.04 -22.59
CA ASN A 184 -0.31 36.67 -22.97
C ASN A 184 -1.49 36.11 -22.14
N LEU A 185 -2.24 35.21 -22.75
CA LEU A 185 -3.29 34.42 -22.11
C LEU A 185 -2.83 32.98 -22.04
N ARG A 186 -3.00 32.38 -20.88
CA ARG A 186 -2.75 30.95 -20.68
C ARG A 186 -3.97 30.28 -20.04
N ILE A 187 -4.43 29.22 -20.65
CA ILE A 187 -5.48 28.35 -20.12
C ILE A 187 -4.88 26.96 -19.97
N ASN A 188 -4.97 26.42 -18.76
CA ASN A 188 -4.49 25.08 -18.46
C ASN A 188 -5.61 24.30 -17.76
N TYR A 189 -5.91 23.15 -18.28
CA TYR A 189 -6.84 22.20 -17.69
C TYR A 189 -6.22 20.82 -17.62
N ARG A 190 -6.27 20.19 -16.46
CA ARG A 190 -5.82 18.81 -16.23
C ARG A 190 -6.81 18.07 -15.35
N GLY A 191 -7.43 17.05 -15.90
CA GLY A 191 -8.19 16.08 -15.12
C GLY A 191 -7.25 15.00 -14.60
N THR A 192 -7.35 14.68 -13.31
CA THR A 192 -6.60 13.56 -12.69
C THR A 192 -7.55 12.68 -11.91
N THR A 193 -7.34 11.37 -12.02
CA THR A 193 -8.01 10.37 -11.19
C THR A 193 -6.96 9.67 -10.33
N SER A 194 -7.23 9.53 -9.04
CA SER A 194 -6.38 8.81 -8.11
C SER A 194 -7.01 7.46 -7.73
N GLN A 195 -6.17 6.46 -7.55
CA GLN A 195 -6.60 5.18 -6.99
C GLN A 195 -6.54 5.20 -5.47
N PRO A 196 -7.46 4.49 -4.79
CA PRO A 196 -7.30 4.19 -3.39
C PRO A 196 -5.99 3.44 -3.14
N SER A 197 -5.37 3.72 -2.01
CA SER A 197 -4.14 3.04 -1.60
C SER A 197 -4.43 1.57 -1.26
N MET A 198 -3.37 0.76 -1.19
CA MET A 198 -3.51 -0.63 -0.77
C MET A 198 -4.07 -0.76 0.64
N SER A 199 -3.72 0.18 1.53
CA SER A 199 -4.25 0.23 2.90
C SER A 199 -5.75 0.47 2.95
N ASP A 200 -6.29 1.24 2.01
CA ASP A 200 -7.73 1.52 1.95
C ASP A 200 -8.55 0.32 1.42
N LEU A 201 -7.86 -0.62 0.78
CA LEU A 201 -8.45 -1.86 0.25
C LEU A 201 -8.31 -3.04 1.21
N LEU A 202 -7.48 -2.89 2.24
CA LEU A 202 -7.25 -3.88 3.28
C LEU A 202 -8.18 -3.61 4.45
N ASP A 203 -9.01 -4.59 4.77
CA ASP A 203 -9.68 -4.63 6.06
C ASP A 203 -8.64 -5.01 7.12
N ILE A 204 -8.01 -4.01 7.72
CA ILE A 204 -6.96 -4.17 8.72
C ILE A 204 -7.57 -3.86 10.08
N THR A 205 -7.66 -4.88 10.92
CA THR A 205 -7.95 -4.68 12.34
C THR A 205 -6.64 -4.38 13.06
N ASP A 206 -6.56 -3.22 13.68
CA ASP A 206 -5.46 -2.89 14.59
C ASP A 206 -5.84 -3.31 16.01
N ASP A 207 -5.13 -4.29 16.52
CA ASP A 207 -5.28 -4.83 17.87
C ASP A 207 -4.05 -4.56 18.76
N SER A 208 -3.26 -3.56 18.40
CA SER A 208 -2.08 -3.16 19.18
C SER A 208 -2.45 -2.63 20.57
N ASP A 209 -3.64 -2.04 20.70
CA ASP A 209 -4.24 -1.68 21.97
C ASP A 209 -5.41 -2.63 22.28
N PRO A 210 -5.32 -3.49 23.30
CA PRO A 210 -6.35 -4.47 23.63
C PRO A 210 -7.69 -3.86 24.04
N LEU A 211 -7.70 -2.59 24.40
CA LEU A 211 -8.91 -1.86 24.83
C LEU A 211 -9.55 -1.06 23.68
N ASN A 212 -8.86 -0.91 22.57
CA ASN A 212 -9.32 -0.14 21.43
C ASN A 212 -8.95 -0.84 20.12
N ILE A 213 -9.82 -1.73 19.69
CA ILE A 213 -9.67 -2.47 18.43
C ILE A 213 -10.34 -1.66 17.33
N THR A 214 -9.58 -1.24 16.32
CA THR A 214 -10.05 -0.50 15.14
C THR A 214 -9.91 -1.29 13.84
#